data_b4f38506445613194e080b3e160e34ec
#
_entry.id   b4f38506445613194e080b3e160e34ec
#
_cell.length_a   1.000
_cell.length_b   1.000
_cell.length_c   1.000
_cell.angle_alpha   90.00
_cell.angle_beta   90.00
_cell.angle_gamma   90.00
#
_symmetry.space_group_name_H-M   'P 1'
#
loop_
_entity.id
_entity.type
_entity.pdbx_description
1 polymer ?
#
loop_
_entity_poly.entity_id
_entity_poly.type
_entity_poly.pdbx_seq_one_letter_code
_entity_poly.pdbx_strand_id
1 'polypeptide(L)'
;MEVKKVLVSAFLLTTCLMSGQAQRRNEIQVPDLDGYTTLKCDFHMHSVFSDGLVWPTVRVDEAYRDGLDAISLTEHIEYRPHKQDVVSDHNRSFDLCREQAEKLGILLIKGSEITRAMAPGHFNAIFLSDSNPLEQKDYKDAFREAKKQGAFMFWNHPGWDSQQPDTTKWWPEHTALYQEGCMHGIEVANGHLYMPEAIQWCLDKNLTMIGTSDIHQPIQTDYDFEKGEHRTMTFVFAKERSLQGIREALDNRRTAAYFHELLIGREDLLRPFFEKCVKIEEVSRNEQGVTLSIP
;
A
#
# COMPACT_ATOMS: atom_id res chain seq x y z
N MET A 1 -47.30 -10.75 -69.44
CA MET A 1 -46.36 -11.58 -68.66
C MET A 1 -45.62 -10.64 -67.74
N GLU A 2 -46.14 -10.51 -66.51
CA GLU A 2 -45.57 -9.57 -65.46
C GLU A 2 -44.48 -10.30 -64.70
N VAL A 3 -43.29 -9.71 -64.61
CA VAL A 3 -42.18 -10.20 -63.83
C VAL A 3 -42.27 -9.53 -62.47
N LYS A 4 -42.67 -10.30 -61.45
CA LYS A 4 -42.64 -9.84 -60.03
C LYS A 4 -41.17 -9.76 -59.52
N LYS A 5 -40.74 -8.56 -59.25
CA LYS A 5 -39.45 -8.34 -58.54
C LYS A 5 -39.65 -8.67 -57.06
N VAL A 6 -38.92 -9.68 -56.57
CA VAL A 6 -38.81 -10.00 -55.13
C VAL A 6 -37.64 -9.24 -54.62
N LEU A 7 -37.92 -8.25 -53.72
CA LEU A 7 -36.91 -7.58 -52.94
C LEU A 7 -36.55 -8.47 -51.72
N VAL A 8 -35.34 -9.00 -51.68
CA VAL A 8 -34.78 -9.64 -50.48
C VAL A 8 -34.07 -8.58 -49.68
N SER A 9 -34.70 -8.15 -48.60
CA SER A 9 -34.04 -7.28 -47.59
C SER A 9 -33.11 -8.13 -46.74
N ALA A 10 -31.83 -8.02 -46.96
CA ALA A 10 -30.82 -8.58 -46.09
C ALA A 10 -30.71 -7.71 -44.83
N PHE A 11 -31.22 -8.20 -43.68
CA PHE A 11 -31.01 -7.61 -42.37
C PHE A 11 -29.59 -7.98 -41.92
N LEU A 12 -28.64 -7.05 -42.04
CA LEU A 12 -27.34 -7.17 -41.43
C LEU A 12 -27.50 -6.98 -39.91
N LEU A 13 -27.52 -8.08 -39.16
CA LEU A 13 -27.36 -8.08 -37.73
C LEU A 13 -25.88 -7.76 -37.43
N THR A 14 -25.56 -6.49 -37.22
CA THR A 14 -24.28 -6.07 -36.63
C THR A 14 -24.33 -6.44 -35.15
N THR A 15 -23.84 -7.62 -34.80
CA THR A 15 -23.48 -7.95 -33.43
C THR A 15 -22.30 -7.06 -33.04
N CYS A 16 -22.59 -5.96 -32.33
CA CYS A 16 -21.58 -5.21 -31.61
C CYS A 16 -21.01 -6.16 -30.53
N LEU A 17 -19.92 -6.84 -30.86
CA LEU A 17 -19.06 -7.44 -29.85
C LEU A 17 -18.50 -6.28 -29.03
N MET A 18 -19.16 -5.96 -27.91
CA MET A 18 -18.55 -5.19 -26.83
C MET A 18 -17.40 -6.05 -26.32
N SER A 19 -16.25 -5.95 -26.97
CA SER A 19 -14.99 -6.36 -26.33
C SER A 19 -14.84 -5.45 -25.13
N GLY A 20 -15.29 -5.92 -23.95
CA GLY A 20 -14.89 -5.32 -22.71
C GLY A 20 -13.36 -5.31 -22.75
N GLN A 21 -12.77 -4.12 -22.82
CA GLN A 21 -11.33 -3.99 -22.66
C GLN A 21 -11.05 -4.52 -21.26
N ALA A 22 -10.44 -5.70 -21.20
CA ALA A 22 -9.94 -6.22 -19.93
C ALA A 22 -9.00 -5.15 -19.37
N GLN A 23 -9.26 -4.73 -18.15
CA GLN A 23 -8.45 -3.72 -17.47
C GLN A 23 -7.00 -4.21 -17.47
N ARG A 24 -6.10 -3.45 -18.09
CA ARG A 24 -4.70 -3.86 -18.25
C ARG A 24 -4.02 -3.73 -16.88
N ARG A 25 -3.41 -4.83 -16.42
CA ARG A 25 -2.54 -4.85 -15.26
C ARG A 25 -1.10 -4.58 -15.70
N ASN A 26 -0.42 -3.66 -15.05
CA ASN A 26 1.01 -3.48 -15.18
C ASN A 26 1.70 -4.48 -14.24
N GLU A 27 2.58 -5.31 -14.79
CA GLU A 27 3.33 -6.28 -13.97
C GLU A 27 4.63 -5.62 -13.49
N ILE A 28 4.76 -5.47 -12.18
CA ILE A 28 6.03 -5.05 -11.56
C ILE A 28 6.93 -6.27 -11.49
N GLN A 29 7.94 -6.29 -12.34
CA GLN A 29 8.90 -7.41 -12.45
C GLN A 29 9.95 -7.28 -11.35
N VAL A 30 9.80 -8.06 -10.29
CA VAL A 30 10.77 -8.16 -9.18
C VAL A 30 11.02 -9.63 -8.86
N PRO A 31 12.25 -10.01 -8.48
CA PRO A 31 12.54 -11.40 -8.16
C PRO A 31 11.94 -11.83 -6.83
N ASP A 32 11.72 -13.11 -6.68
CA ASP A 32 11.45 -13.74 -5.41
C ASP A 32 12.76 -14.00 -4.64
N LEU A 33 12.72 -13.88 -3.31
CA LEU A 33 13.78 -14.37 -2.45
C LEU A 33 13.68 -15.89 -2.24
N ASP A 34 14.80 -16.54 -1.91
CA ASP A 34 14.78 -17.98 -1.67
C ASP A 34 13.87 -18.32 -0.48
N GLY A 35 12.82 -19.08 -0.77
CA GLY A 35 11.79 -19.46 0.20
C GLY A 35 10.70 -18.42 0.45
N TYR A 36 10.67 -17.31 -0.31
CA TYR A 36 9.66 -16.26 -0.19
C TYR A 36 9.20 -15.74 -1.55
N THR A 37 7.92 -15.48 -1.66
CA THR A 37 7.33 -14.73 -2.77
C THR A 37 7.32 -13.24 -2.45
N THR A 38 7.76 -12.40 -3.39
CA THR A 38 7.78 -10.95 -3.24
C THR A 38 6.43 -10.35 -3.61
N LEU A 39 5.66 -9.93 -2.61
CA LEU A 39 4.36 -9.29 -2.80
C LEU A 39 4.49 -7.77 -2.77
N LYS A 40 3.83 -7.09 -3.70
CA LYS A 40 3.76 -5.63 -3.82
C LYS A 40 2.52 -5.16 -3.06
N CYS A 41 2.72 -4.41 -1.98
CA CYS A 41 1.66 -4.04 -1.05
C CYS A 41 1.63 -2.55 -0.79
N ASP A 42 0.42 -1.99 -0.62
CA ASP A 42 0.24 -0.63 -0.13
C ASP A 42 -0.76 -0.66 1.04
N PHE A 43 -0.30 -0.25 2.22
CA PHE A 43 -1.03 -0.38 3.47
C PHE A 43 -1.60 0.93 4.01
N HIS A 44 -1.56 2.01 3.20
CA HIS A 44 -2.05 3.32 3.60
C HIS A 44 -2.65 4.06 2.41
N MET A 45 -3.98 4.18 2.41
CA MET A 45 -4.72 4.90 1.38
C MET A 45 -6.11 5.29 1.85
N HIS A 46 -6.63 6.38 1.28
CA HIS A 46 -7.88 7.01 1.66
C HIS A 46 -8.89 7.05 0.51
N SER A 47 -10.16 7.10 0.86
CA SER A 47 -11.27 7.31 -0.06
C SER A 47 -12.22 8.39 0.49
N VAL A 48 -13.36 8.61 -0.19
CA VAL A 48 -14.39 9.54 0.28
C VAL A 48 -15.01 9.17 1.64
N PHE A 49 -14.66 8.02 2.21
CA PHE A 49 -15.08 7.63 3.55
C PHE A 49 -14.27 8.31 4.66
N SER A 50 -13.13 8.90 4.32
CA SER A 50 -12.43 9.91 5.12
C SER A 50 -12.26 11.20 4.30
N ASP A 51 -11.09 11.54 3.86
CA ASP A 51 -10.78 12.76 3.13
C ASP A 51 -10.17 12.53 1.75
N GLY A 52 -10.13 11.28 1.30
CA GLY A 52 -9.77 10.96 -0.07
C GLY A 52 -10.86 11.40 -1.07
N LEU A 53 -10.48 11.55 -2.33
CA LEU A 53 -11.34 12.10 -3.38
C LEU A 53 -11.92 11.07 -4.35
N VAL A 54 -11.71 9.78 -4.09
CA VAL A 54 -12.21 8.71 -4.95
C VAL A 54 -13.10 7.74 -4.18
N TRP A 55 -13.98 7.05 -4.90
CA TRP A 55 -14.78 5.97 -4.33
C TRP A 55 -13.90 4.76 -3.98
N PRO A 56 -14.18 4.02 -2.89
CA PRO A 56 -13.29 2.94 -2.41
C PRO A 56 -12.89 1.92 -3.47
N THR A 57 -13.83 1.49 -4.36
CA THR A 57 -13.52 0.52 -5.41
C THR A 57 -12.52 1.04 -6.44
N VAL A 58 -12.38 2.37 -6.59
CA VAL A 58 -11.33 2.96 -7.44
C VAL A 58 -9.95 2.60 -6.92
N ARG A 59 -9.74 2.55 -5.58
CA ARG A 59 -8.46 2.12 -4.99
C ARG A 59 -8.09 0.68 -5.36
N VAL A 60 -9.11 -0.20 -5.45
CA VAL A 60 -8.89 -1.59 -5.90
C VAL A 60 -8.50 -1.63 -7.38
N ASP A 61 -9.16 -0.82 -8.23
CA ASP A 61 -8.84 -0.73 -9.66
C ASP A 61 -7.43 -0.15 -9.88
N GLU A 62 -7.05 0.89 -9.14
CA GLU A 62 -5.72 1.47 -9.17
C GLU A 62 -4.67 0.44 -8.75
N ALA A 63 -4.88 -0.25 -7.63
CA ALA A 63 -3.99 -1.31 -7.15
C ALA A 63 -3.77 -2.41 -8.20
N TYR A 64 -4.85 -2.86 -8.83
CA TYR A 64 -4.77 -3.86 -9.89
C TYR A 64 -3.97 -3.35 -11.09
N ARG A 65 -4.29 -2.14 -11.59
CA ARG A 65 -3.60 -1.54 -12.75
C ARG A 65 -2.12 -1.33 -12.48
N ASP A 66 -1.78 -0.92 -11.27
CA ASP A 66 -0.40 -0.62 -10.88
C ASP A 66 0.39 -1.87 -10.48
N GLY A 67 -0.20 -3.07 -10.54
CA GLY A 67 0.49 -4.33 -10.31
C GLY A 67 0.63 -4.73 -8.84
N LEU A 68 -0.13 -4.14 -7.92
CA LEU A 68 -0.10 -4.53 -6.51
C LEU A 68 -0.76 -5.89 -6.27
N ASP A 69 -0.31 -6.59 -5.24
CA ASP A 69 -0.85 -7.88 -4.79
C ASP A 69 -1.80 -7.71 -3.61
N ALA A 70 -1.56 -6.71 -2.75
CA ALA A 70 -2.39 -6.46 -1.58
C ALA A 70 -2.50 -4.96 -1.26
N ILE A 71 -3.66 -4.58 -0.70
CA ILE A 71 -3.91 -3.23 -0.22
C ILE A 71 -4.64 -3.23 1.12
N SER A 72 -4.50 -2.13 1.87
CA SER A 72 -5.38 -1.80 2.99
C SER A 72 -5.95 -0.40 2.81
N LEU A 73 -7.29 -0.28 2.78
CA LEU A 73 -7.91 1.03 2.95
C LEU A 73 -7.87 1.37 4.44
N THR A 74 -7.33 2.55 4.74
CA THR A 74 -7.05 3.00 6.11
C THR A 74 -7.68 4.36 6.37
N GLU A 75 -8.99 4.42 6.18
CA GLU A 75 -9.76 5.63 6.41
C GLU A 75 -9.49 6.20 7.82
N HIS A 76 -9.41 7.51 7.92
CA HIS A 76 -9.31 8.20 9.20
C HIS A 76 -10.50 7.86 10.11
N ILE A 77 -10.22 7.53 11.37
CA ILE A 77 -11.26 7.35 12.39
C ILE A 77 -11.85 8.70 12.80
N GLU A 78 -11.00 9.68 13.09
CA GLU A 78 -11.42 10.94 13.68
C GLU A 78 -11.66 12.07 12.67
N TYR A 79 -11.06 11.99 11.49
CA TYR A 79 -11.18 13.02 10.46
C TYR A 79 -11.98 12.55 9.25
N ARG A 80 -13.23 12.97 9.15
CA ARG A 80 -14.17 12.55 8.10
C ARG A 80 -14.95 13.76 7.57
N PRO A 81 -14.35 14.55 6.67
CA PRO A 81 -15.01 15.74 6.12
C PRO A 81 -16.29 15.43 5.34
N HIS A 82 -16.41 14.23 4.75
CA HIS A 82 -17.56 13.79 3.94
C HIS A 82 -18.63 13.02 4.74
N LYS A 83 -18.56 13.01 6.09
CA LYS A 83 -19.47 12.22 6.95
C LYS A 83 -20.95 12.54 6.83
N GLN A 84 -21.31 13.66 6.20
CA GLN A 84 -22.70 14.01 5.92
C GLN A 84 -23.23 13.37 4.62
N ASP A 85 -22.33 12.98 3.72
CA ASP A 85 -22.65 12.46 2.39
C ASP A 85 -22.47 10.95 2.31
N VAL A 86 -21.63 10.38 3.17
CA VAL A 86 -21.37 8.94 3.26
C VAL A 86 -21.75 8.38 4.62
N VAL A 87 -22.06 7.07 4.66
CA VAL A 87 -22.43 6.40 5.93
C VAL A 87 -21.28 6.42 6.94
N SER A 88 -21.62 6.48 8.23
CA SER A 88 -20.66 6.62 9.32
C SER A 88 -20.01 5.32 9.77
N ASP A 89 -20.32 4.19 9.16
CA ASP A 89 -19.70 2.89 9.46
C ASP A 89 -18.26 2.83 8.94
N HIS A 90 -17.30 2.72 9.85
CA HIS A 90 -15.86 2.63 9.53
C HIS A 90 -15.45 1.36 8.78
N ASN A 91 -16.30 0.34 8.71
CA ASN A 91 -16.05 -0.85 7.91
C ASN A 91 -16.51 -0.70 6.45
N ARG A 92 -17.31 0.33 6.16
CA ARG A 92 -18.06 0.38 4.90
C ARG A 92 -17.17 0.47 3.66
N SER A 93 -16.08 1.23 3.70
CA SER A 93 -15.14 1.32 2.57
C SER A 93 -14.55 -0.06 2.22
N PHE A 94 -14.12 -0.82 3.24
CA PHE A 94 -13.65 -2.19 3.07
C PHE A 94 -14.74 -3.11 2.49
N ASP A 95 -15.95 -3.07 3.02
CA ASP A 95 -17.05 -3.95 2.59
C ASP A 95 -17.45 -3.70 1.13
N LEU A 96 -17.40 -2.44 0.67
CA LEU A 96 -17.65 -2.07 -0.72
C LEU A 96 -16.59 -2.62 -1.68
N CYS A 97 -15.36 -2.80 -1.22
CA CYS A 97 -14.24 -3.25 -2.05
C CYS A 97 -14.13 -4.77 -2.17
N ARG A 98 -14.72 -5.55 -1.25
CA ARG A 98 -14.51 -7.00 -1.13
C ARG A 98 -14.72 -7.77 -2.43
N GLU A 99 -15.89 -7.62 -3.03
CA GLU A 99 -16.24 -8.35 -4.26
C GLU A 99 -15.29 -8.01 -5.42
N GLN A 100 -14.96 -6.74 -5.58
CA GLN A 100 -14.07 -6.30 -6.65
C GLN A 100 -12.62 -6.76 -6.42
N ALA A 101 -12.15 -6.68 -5.18
CA ALA A 101 -10.82 -7.17 -4.82
C ALA A 101 -10.69 -8.68 -5.07
N GLU A 102 -11.69 -9.47 -4.68
CA GLU A 102 -11.74 -10.89 -4.96
C GLU A 102 -11.72 -11.17 -6.47
N LYS A 103 -12.56 -10.49 -7.26
CA LYS A 103 -12.63 -10.62 -8.72
C LYS A 103 -11.29 -10.30 -9.40
N LEU A 104 -10.57 -9.28 -8.92
CA LEU A 104 -9.28 -8.85 -9.47
C LEU A 104 -8.08 -9.58 -8.84
N GLY A 105 -8.31 -10.44 -7.86
CA GLY A 105 -7.25 -11.19 -7.18
C GLY A 105 -6.36 -10.32 -6.29
N ILE A 106 -6.86 -9.16 -5.81
CA ILE A 106 -6.19 -8.29 -4.84
C ILE A 106 -6.50 -8.79 -3.43
N LEU A 107 -5.46 -9.00 -2.62
CA LEU A 107 -5.60 -9.32 -1.21
C LEU A 107 -5.99 -8.05 -0.46
N LEU A 108 -7.24 -7.97 -0.03
CA LEU A 108 -7.79 -6.80 0.66
C LEU A 108 -7.68 -6.99 2.18
N ILE A 109 -6.97 -6.07 2.84
CA ILE A 109 -6.74 -6.06 4.30
C ILE A 109 -7.64 -5.00 4.91
N LYS A 110 -8.41 -5.36 5.95
CA LYS A 110 -9.19 -4.38 6.70
C LYS A 110 -8.27 -3.58 7.60
N GLY A 111 -8.33 -2.24 7.48
CA GLY A 111 -7.54 -1.32 8.26
C GLY A 111 -8.27 -0.01 8.54
N SER A 112 -7.68 0.80 9.39
CA SER A 112 -8.09 2.18 9.67
C SER A 112 -6.92 2.97 10.20
N GLU A 113 -6.96 4.27 10.03
CA GLU A 113 -6.00 5.20 10.59
C GLU A 113 -6.54 5.85 11.86
N ILE A 114 -5.87 5.61 12.99
CA ILE A 114 -6.07 6.35 14.25
C ILE A 114 -5.38 7.70 14.08
N THR A 115 -6.17 8.76 13.91
CA THR A 115 -5.71 10.08 13.50
C THR A 115 -5.66 11.02 14.69
N ARG A 116 -4.47 11.28 15.22
CA ARG A 116 -4.27 12.13 16.41
C ARG A 116 -3.22 13.21 16.14
N ALA A 117 -3.33 14.30 16.88
CA ALA A 117 -2.24 15.27 16.90
C ALA A 117 -0.96 14.66 17.50
N MET A 118 0.19 15.20 17.14
CA MET A 118 1.47 14.82 17.72
C MET A 118 1.58 15.33 19.17
N ALA A 119 1.88 14.53 20.20
CA ALA A 119 2.08 13.08 20.08
C ALA A 119 0.82 12.32 20.53
N PRO A 120 0.55 11.09 20.02
CA PRO A 120 1.46 10.21 19.29
C PRO A 120 1.48 10.41 17.76
N GLY A 121 0.60 11.23 17.18
CA GLY A 121 0.44 11.35 15.73
C GLY A 121 -0.49 10.27 15.14
N HIS A 122 -0.36 10.02 13.85
CA HIS A 122 -1.19 9.10 13.09
C HIS A 122 -0.61 7.68 13.11
N PHE A 123 -1.49 6.70 13.22
CA PHE A 123 -1.12 5.28 13.20
C PHE A 123 -2.12 4.46 12.39
N ASN A 124 -1.64 3.65 11.49
CA ASN A 124 -2.47 2.63 10.88
C ASN A 124 -2.57 1.39 11.77
N ALA A 125 -3.79 0.86 11.87
CA ALA A 125 -4.08 -0.46 12.42
C ALA A 125 -4.67 -1.31 11.30
N ILE A 126 -3.96 -2.34 10.87
CA ILE A 126 -4.38 -3.25 9.79
C ILE A 126 -4.60 -4.67 10.32
N PHE A 127 -5.32 -5.51 9.56
CA PHE A 127 -5.84 -6.82 9.99
C PHE A 127 -6.90 -6.71 11.10
N LEU A 128 -7.69 -5.67 11.08
CA LEU A 128 -8.83 -5.51 11.97
C LEU A 128 -9.98 -6.46 11.60
N SER A 129 -10.73 -6.90 12.59
CA SER A 129 -12.04 -7.55 12.39
C SER A 129 -13.18 -6.52 12.28
N ASP A 130 -13.09 -5.44 13.04
CA ASP A 130 -14.06 -4.34 13.10
C ASP A 130 -13.35 -3.01 13.39
N SER A 131 -13.54 -2.02 12.52
CA SER A 131 -12.95 -0.69 12.66
C SER A 131 -13.74 0.24 13.58
N ASN A 132 -15.06 0.03 13.74
CA ASN A 132 -15.94 0.92 14.53
C ASN A 132 -15.49 1.10 16.00
N PRO A 133 -15.03 0.05 16.71
CA PRO A 133 -14.59 0.20 18.09
C PRO A 133 -13.34 1.06 18.27
N LEU A 134 -12.63 1.44 17.20
CA LEU A 134 -11.48 2.34 17.27
C LEU A 134 -11.89 3.81 17.46
N GLU A 135 -13.16 4.17 17.22
CA GLU A 135 -13.69 5.52 17.48
C GLU A 135 -13.80 5.75 18.99
N GLN A 136 -12.70 6.16 19.61
CA GLN A 136 -12.55 6.38 21.04
C GLN A 136 -12.16 7.82 21.33
N LYS A 137 -12.56 8.34 22.51
CA LYS A 137 -12.16 9.69 22.94
C LYS A 137 -10.67 9.74 23.29
N ASP A 138 -10.19 8.77 24.06
CA ASP A 138 -8.77 8.63 24.40
C ASP A 138 -8.09 7.74 23.35
N TYR A 139 -6.97 8.22 22.76
CA TYR A 139 -6.21 7.45 21.78
C TYR A 139 -5.72 6.11 22.35
N LYS A 140 -5.38 6.05 23.64
CA LYS A 140 -4.93 4.81 24.29
C LYS A 140 -5.98 3.71 24.24
N ASP A 141 -7.27 4.08 24.32
CA ASP A 141 -8.35 3.11 24.24
C ASP A 141 -8.53 2.62 22.79
N ALA A 142 -8.32 3.48 21.78
CA ALA A 142 -8.29 3.05 20.38
C ALA A 142 -7.15 2.03 20.12
N PHE A 143 -5.94 2.31 20.63
CA PHE A 143 -4.81 1.39 20.52
C PHE A 143 -5.04 0.06 21.27
N ARG A 144 -5.66 0.10 22.46
CA ARG A 144 -6.01 -1.12 23.19
C ARG A 144 -7.03 -1.96 22.44
N GLU A 145 -8.02 -1.32 21.81
CA GLU A 145 -9.01 -2.03 21.01
C GLU A 145 -8.38 -2.64 19.76
N ALA A 146 -7.52 -1.90 19.04
CA ALA A 146 -6.77 -2.45 17.91
C ALA A 146 -5.90 -3.65 18.33
N LYS A 147 -5.19 -3.53 19.46
CA LYS A 147 -4.39 -4.61 20.03
C LYS A 147 -5.22 -5.85 20.40
N LYS A 148 -6.39 -5.66 21.03
CA LYS A 148 -7.32 -6.71 21.40
C LYS A 148 -7.79 -7.51 20.17
N GLN A 149 -7.95 -6.84 19.02
CA GLN A 149 -8.26 -7.47 17.75
C GLN A 149 -7.05 -8.12 17.08
N GLY A 150 -5.85 -7.97 17.64
CA GLY A 150 -4.62 -8.51 17.07
C GLY A 150 -4.13 -7.73 15.84
N ALA A 151 -4.47 -6.47 15.71
CA ALA A 151 -4.03 -5.63 14.60
C ALA A 151 -2.51 -5.50 14.54
N PHE A 152 -1.97 -5.37 13.32
CA PHE A 152 -0.62 -4.86 13.10
C PHE A 152 -0.70 -3.34 13.04
N MET A 153 -0.01 -2.67 13.95
CA MET A 153 -0.05 -1.22 14.07
C MET A 153 1.30 -0.60 13.71
N PHE A 154 1.29 0.47 12.92
CA PHE A 154 2.51 1.19 12.55
C PHE A 154 2.30 2.70 12.56
N TRP A 155 3.36 3.44 12.90
CA TRP A 155 3.38 4.90 12.94
C TRP A 155 3.50 5.46 11.53
N ASN A 156 2.58 6.35 11.16
CA ASN A 156 2.49 6.95 9.84
C ASN A 156 3.36 8.19 9.75
N HIS A 157 3.99 8.41 8.60
CA HIS A 157 4.68 9.64 8.17
C HIS A 157 5.30 10.48 9.31
N PRO A 158 6.23 9.93 10.12
CA PRO A 158 6.79 10.63 11.30
C PRO A 158 7.47 11.96 10.96
N GLY A 159 7.92 12.15 9.72
CA GLY A 159 8.53 13.38 9.23
C GLY A 159 7.57 14.38 8.58
N TRP A 160 6.27 14.23 8.76
CA TRP A 160 5.30 15.15 8.17
C TRP A 160 5.32 16.52 8.85
N ASP A 161 5.64 17.57 8.09
CA ASP A 161 5.85 18.95 8.57
C ASP A 161 4.65 19.52 9.34
N SER A 162 3.42 19.14 8.95
CA SER A 162 2.22 19.62 9.64
C SER A 162 2.13 19.14 11.08
N GLN A 163 2.78 18.01 11.42
CA GLN A 163 2.81 17.48 12.78
C GLN A 163 4.16 17.73 13.49
N GLN A 164 5.27 17.74 12.75
CA GLN A 164 6.61 17.94 13.27
C GLN A 164 7.41 18.95 12.42
N PRO A 165 7.06 20.26 12.48
CA PRO A 165 7.61 21.26 11.55
C PRO A 165 9.11 21.54 11.73
N ASP A 166 9.65 21.33 12.94
CA ASP A 166 11.03 21.67 13.24
C ASP A 166 12.00 20.50 13.00
N THR A 167 11.62 19.31 13.50
CA THR A 167 12.44 18.11 13.40
C THR A 167 11.65 16.87 13.81
N THR A 168 11.87 15.79 13.09
CA THR A 168 11.28 14.48 13.37
C THR A 168 11.82 13.92 14.69
N LYS A 169 10.94 13.65 15.66
CA LYS A 169 11.30 13.22 17.02
C LYS A 169 10.56 11.97 17.43
N TRP A 170 11.25 11.15 18.23
CA TRP A 170 10.63 10.09 19.01
C TRP A 170 10.17 10.62 20.37
N TRP A 171 8.87 10.59 20.62
CA TRP A 171 8.23 11.13 21.83
C TRP A 171 8.07 10.07 22.93
N PRO A 172 7.86 10.47 24.20
CA PRO A 172 7.54 9.52 25.27
C PRO A 172 6.33 8.64 24.99
N GLU A 173 5.32 9.17 24.30
CA GLU A 173 4.11 8.44 23.87
C GLU A 173 4.46 7.28 22.94
N HIS A 174 5.40 7.47 22.02
CA HIS A 174 5.89 6.39 21.14
C HIS A 174 6.61 5.31 21.95
N THR A 175 7.38 5.70 22.98
CA THR A 175 8.02 4.74 23.89
C THR A 175 6.97 3.92 24.64
N ALA A 176 5.91 4.56 25.14
CA ALA A 176 4.81 3.87 25.80
C ALA A 176 4.09 2.89 24.87
N LEU A 177 3.71 3.33 23.67
CA LEU A 177 3.07 2.47 22.67
C LEU A 177 3.95 1.28 22.25
N TYR A 178 5.24 1.51 22.07
CA TYR A 178 6.21 0.45 21.78
C TYR A 178 6.29 -0.57 22.94
N GLN A 179 6.44 -0.11 24.17
CA GLN A 179 6.52 -0.97 25.37
C GLN A 179 5.21 -1.72 25.62
N GLU A 180 4.07 -1.12 25.32
CA GLU A 180 2.77 -1.76 25.39
C GLU A 180 2.51 -2.74 24.25
N GLY A 181 3.42 -2.87 23.26
CA GLY A 181 3.25 -3.72 22.08
C GLY A 181 2.10 -3.24 21.18
N CYS A 182 1.97 -1.93 21.06
CA CYS A 182 1.03 -1.23 20.17
C CYS A 182 1.73 -0.54 18.99
N MET A 183 3.03 -0.79 18.78
CA MET A 183 3.79 -0.32 17.64
C MET A 183 4.64 -1.47 17.10
N HIS A 184 4.35 -1.90 15.88
CA HIS A 184 5.00 -3.03 15.22
C HIS A 184 5.89 -2.59 14.06
N GLY A 185 5.61 -1.42 13.48
CA GLY A 185 6.33 -0.85 12.35
C GLY A 185 6.29 0.68 12.34
N ILE A 186 7.01 1.27 11.39
CA ILE A 186 7.01 2.71 11.11
C ILE A 186 7.11 2.89 9.59
N GLU A 187 6.44 3.90 9.05
CA GLU A 187 6.69 4.34 7.69
C GLU A 187 8.05 4.99 7.59
N VAL A 188 8.89 4.43 6.75
CA VAL A 188 10.21 4.98 6.40
C VAL A 188 10.16 5.79 5.11
N ALA A 189 9.08 5.62 4.36
CA ALA A 189 8.69 6.40 3.20
C ALA A 189 7.16 6.44 3.10
N ASN A 190 6.60 7.61 2.76
CA ASN A 190 5.16 7.82 2.64
C ASN A 190 4.91 8.85 1.53
N GLY A 191 4.15 8.47 0.49
CA GLY A 191 3.97 9.31 -0.68
C GLY A 191 5.32 9.71 -1.28
N HIS A 192 5.65 10.98 -1.21
CA HIS A 192 6.93 11.55 -1.63
C HIS A 192 7.85 11.92 -0.46
N LEU A 193 7.49 11.55 0.77
CA LEU A 193 8.27 11.84 1.98
C LEU A 193 9.23 10.69 2.29
N TYR A 194 10.48 11.05 2.61
CA TYR A 194 11.52 10.13 3.06
C TYR A 194 11.91 10.44 4.51
N MET A 195 11.95 9.41 5.35
CA MET A 195 12.11 9.56 6.80
C MET A 195 13.32 8.76 7.31
N PRO A 196 14.54 9.30 7.19
CA PRO A 196 15.76 8.58 7.59
C PRO A 196 15.82 8.26 9.08
N GLU A 197 15.26 9.12 9.95
CA GLU A 197 15.20 8.87 11.40
C GLU A 197 14.36 7.62 11.70
N ALA A 198 13.29 7.41 10.95
CA ALA A 198 12.42 6.24 11.11
C ALA A 198 13.15 4.93 10.78
N ILE A 199 14.06 4.96 9.80
CA ILE A 199 14.91 3.79 9.48
C ILE A 199 15.76 3.41 10.70
N GLN A 200 16.43 4.40 11.33
CA GLN A 200 17.26 4.12 12.50
C GLN A 200 16.42 3.59 13.66
N TRP A 201 15.24 4.16 13.91
CA TRP A 201 14.34 3.64 14.96
C TRP A 201 13.87 2.22 14.68
N CYS A 202 13.59 1.88 13.41
CA CYS A 202 13.24 0.53 13.04
C CYS A 202 14.38 -0.47 13.29
N LEU A 203 15.62 -0.08 13.01
CA LEU A 203 16.80 -0.90 13.28
C LEU A 203 17.02 -1.09 14.79
N ASP A 204 17.03 0.01 15.56
CA ASP A 204 17.33 0.01 17.00
C ASP A 204 16.27 -0.74 17.82
N LYS A 205 15.01 -0.64 17.43
CA LYS A 205 13.85 -1.19 18.15
C LYS A 205 13.28 -2.46 17.53
N ASN A 206 13.93 -2.97 16.47
CA ASN A 206 13.49 -4.14 15.75
C ASN A 206 12.03 -4.05 15.24
N LEU A 207 11.67 -2.89 14.68
CA LEU A 207 10.37 -2.61 14.07
C LEU A 207 10.40 -2.88 12.56
N THR A 208 9.23 -3.06 11.98
CA THR A 208 9.04 -3.29 10.54
C THR A 208 9.12 -1.98 9.79
N MET A 209 9.90 -1.94 8.70
CA MET A 209 9.97 -0.81 7.78
C MET A 209 8.84 -0.90 6.77
N ILE A 210 8.05 0.16 6.65
CA ILE A 210 6.87 0.24 5.78
C ILE A 210 7.05 1.40 4.80
N GLY A 211 6.71 1.18 3.53
CA GLY A 211 6.55 2.22 2.51
C GLY A 211 5.13 2.22 2.01
N THR A 212 4.49 3.38 1.92
CA THR A 212 3.08 3.53 1.55
C THR A 212 2.85 4.73 0.66
N SER A 213 1.72 4.75 -0.06
CA SER A 213 1.38 5.91 -0.89
C SER A 213 0.67 7.01 -0.11
N ASP A 214 -0.12 6.67 0.89
CA ASP A 214 -1.01 7.60 1.60
C ASP A 214 -1.89 8.42 0.64
N ILE A 215 -2.34 7.73 -0.42
CA ILE A 215 -2.98 8.39 -1.54
C ILE A 215 -4.39 8.88 -1.19
N HIS A 216 -4.64 10.15 -1.44
CA HIS A 216 -5.94 10.81 -1.27
C HIS A 216 -6.59 11.12 -2.61
N GLN A 217 -5.79 11.59 -3.59
CA GLN A 217 -6.20 11.93 -4.95
C GLN A 217 -6.37 10.67 -5.82
N PRO A 218 -6.93 10.76 -7.05
CA PRO A 218 -6.68 9.73 -8.06
C PRO A 218 -5.18 9.51 -8.22
N ILE A 219 -4.73 8.24 -8.27
CA ILE A 219 -3.30 7.90 -8.22
C ILE A 219 -2.45 8.61 -9.29
N GLN A 220 -3.02 8.83 -10.48
CA GLN A 220 -2.34 9.51 -11.59
C GLN A 220 -2.11 11.01 -11.35
N THR A 221 -2.68 11.57 -10.28
CA THR A 221 -2.43 12.97 -9.89
C THR A 221 -1.07 13.12 -9.21
N ASP A 222 -0.67 12.07 -8.47
CA ASP A 222 0.53 12.09 -7.64
C ASP A 222 1.72 11.35 -8.28
N TYR A 223 1.44 10.43 -9.25
CA TYR A 223 2.47 9.61 -9.90
C TYR A 223 2.28 9.56 -11.41
N ASP A 224 3.33 9.92 -12.16
CA ASP A 224 3.36 9.89 -13.62
C ASP A 224 3.89 8.53 -14.12
N PHE A 225 2.98 7.57 -14.24
CA PHE A 225 3.31 6.22 -14.72
C PHE A 225 3.84 6.19 -16.15
N GLU A 226 3.52 7.21 -16.98
CA GLU A 226 4.04 7.30 -18.36
C GLU A 226 5.54 7.63 -18.38
N LYS A 227 6.02 8.32 -17.33
CA LYS A 227 7.45 8.58 -17.12
C LYS A 227 8.17 7.48 -16.34
N GLY A 228 7.46 6.40 -15.98
CA GLY A 228 8.03 5.30 -15.21
C GLY A 228 8.01 5.50 -13.70
N GLU A 229 7.33 6.57 -13.22
CA GLU A 229 7.11 6.70 -11.78
C GLU A 229 6.22 5.57 -11.26
N HIS A 230 6.36 5.26 -9.99
CA HIS A 230 5.52 4.28 -9.29
C HIS A 230 5.14 4.82 -7.92
N ARG A 231 4.00 4.35 -7.39
CA ARG A 231 3.64 4.67 -6.01
C ARG A 231 4.67 4.13 -5.04
N THR A 232 4.86 4.82 -3.93
CA THR A 232 5.58 4.27 -2.79
C THR A 232 4.82 3.07 -2.25
N MET A 233 5.52 1.94 -2.08
CA MET A 233 4.93 0.67 -1.69
C MET A 233 5.87 -0.16 -0.80
N THR A 234 5.33 -1.19 -0.21
CA THR A 234 6.11 -2.18 0.56
C THR A 234 6.23 -3.48 -0.24
N PHE A 235 7.45 -3.93 -0.51
CA PHE A 235 7.70 -5.31 -0.87
C PHE A 235 7.67 -6.16 0.39
N VAL A 236 6.81 -7.18 0.38
CA VAL A 236 6.64 -8.13 1.48
C VAL A 236 7.15 -9.48 1.04
N PHE A 237 8.17 -10.00 1.72
CA PHE A 237 8.75 -11.32 1.44
C PHE A 237 7.98 -12.38 2.23
N ALA A 238 6.88 -12.86 1.65
CA ALA A 238 5.94 -13.78 2.27
C ALA A 238 6.23 -15.23 1.88
N LYS A 239 5.97 -16.18 2.78
CA LYS A 239 6.09 -17.62 2.48
C LYS A 239 5.01 -18.10 1.52
N GLU A 240 3.88 -17.40 1.49
CA GLU A 240 2.76 -17.69 0.60
C GLU A 240 1.98 -16.41 0.27
N ARG A 241 1.32 -16.39 -0.87
CA ARG A 241 0.46 -15.28 -1.28
C ARG A 241 -0.90 -15.37 -0.59
N SER A 242 -0.94 -14.95 0.67
CA SER A 242 -2.15 -14.94 1.49
C SER A 242 -2.12 -13.79 2.50
N LEU A 243 -3.27 -13.43 3.08
CA LEU A 243 -3.35 -12.46 4.17
C LEU A 243 -2.51 -12.92 5.38
N GLN A 244 -2.52 -14.22 5.68
CA GLN A 244 -1.73 -14.78 6.75
C GLN A 244 -0.23 -14.72 6.44
N GLY A 245 0.17 -15.01 5.19
CA GLY A 245 1.56 -14.90 4.75
C GLY A 245 2.09 -13.47 4.82
N ILE A 246 1.27 -12.47 4.43
CA ILE A 246 1.61 -11.05 4.60
C ILE A 246 1.76 -10.71 6.08
N ARG A 247 0.79 -11.08 6.92
CA ARG A 247 0.85 -10.81 8.35
C ARG A 247 2.09 -11.42 9.00
N GLU A 248 2.39 -12.67 8.72
CA GLU A 248 3.58 -13.37 9.23
C GLU A 248 4.88 -12.71 8.77
N ALA A 249 4.94 -12.24 7.52
CA ALA A 249 6.10 -11.52 7.00
C ALA A 249 6.28 -10.16 7.70
N LEU A 250 5.20 -9.39 7.91
CA LEU A 250 5.23 -8.14 8.65
C LEU A 250 5.70 -8.36 10.11
N ASP A 251 5.15 -9.33 10.81
CA ASP A 251 5.54 -9.65 12.20
C ASP A 251 7.03 -10.06 12.30
N ASN A 252 7.60 -10.61 11.22
CA ASN A 252 9.01 -10.99 11.12
C ASN A 252 9.90 -9.95 10.41
N ARG A 253 9.38 -8.76 10.12
CA ARG A 253 10.13 -7.63 9.51
C ARG A 253 10.73 -7.97 8.13
N ARG A 254 10.10 -8.90 7.41
CA ARG A 254 10.50 -9.28 6.06
C ARG A 254 9.85 -8.37 5.04
N THR A 255 10.34 -7.12 5.03
CA THR A 255 9.84 -6.03 4.17
C THR A 255 10.99 -5.22 3.60
N ALA A 256 10.72 -4.58 2.46
CA ALA A 256 11.50 -3.47 1.95
C ALA A 256 10.54 -2.40 1.42
N ALA A 257 10.72 -1.14 1.81
CA ALA A 257 10.01 -0.04 1.18
C ALA A 257 10.62 0.26 -0.18
N TYR A 258 9.78 0.39 -1.20
CA TYR A 258 10.19 0.82 -2.54
C TYR A 258 9.68 2.24 -2.74
N PHE A 259 10.61 3.18 -2.75
CA PHE A 259 10.39 4.62 -2.75
C PHE A 259 11.23 5.26 -3.84
N HIS A 260 10.60 5.82 -4.88
CA HIS A 260 11.30 6.25 -6.09
C HIS A 260 12.22 5.13 -6.60
N GLU A 261 13.52 5.39 -6.73
CA GLU A 261 14.52 4.39 -7.16
C GLU A 261 15.25 3.73 -5.97
N LEU A 262 14.73 3.91 -4.73
CA LEU A 262 15.36 3.41 -3.52
C LEU A 262 14.65 2.18 -2.98
N LEU A 263 15.45 1.22 -2.53
CA LEU A 263 15.02 0.10 -1.68
C LEU A 263 15.50 0.35 -0.25
N ILE A 264 14.55 0.39 0.70
CA ILE A 264 14.82 0.69 2.10
C ILE A 264 14.37 -0.50 2.93
N GLY A 265 15.30 -1.15 3.61
CA GLY A 265 15.01 -2.35 4.40
C GLY A 265 16.24 -2.87 5.14
N ARG A 266 16.12 -4.05 5.71
CA ARG A 266 17.25 -4.71 6.40
C ARG A 266 18.23 -5.28 5.40
N GLU A 267 19.51 -5.16 5.69
CA GLU A 267 20.61 -5.59 4.78
C GLU A 267 20.53 -7.08 4.43
N ASP A 268 20.17 -7.91 5.38
CA ASP A 268 20.04 -9.37 5.19
C ASP A 268 18.92 -9.76 4.19
N LEU A 269 17.97 -8.88 3.95
CA LEU A 269 16.93 -9.02 2.91
C LEU A 269 17.31 -8.28 1.63
N LEU A 270 17.79 -7.03 1.77
CA LEU A 270 18.10 -6.18 0.61
C LEU A 270 19.25 -6.71 -0.23
N ARG A 271 20.33 -7.20 0.40
CA ARG A 271 21.50 -7.71 -0.33
C ARG A 271 21.13 -8.86 -1.28
N PRO A 272 20.54 -9.99 -0.83
CA PRO A 272 20.16 -11.06 -1.73
C PRO A 272 19.08 -10.66 -2.73
N PHE A 273 18.18 -9.75 -2.36
CA PHE A 273 17.18 -9.23 -3.28
C PHE A 273 17.81 -8.43 -4.42
N PHE A 274 18.72 -7.50 -4.10
CA PHE A 274 19.45 -6.71 -5.09
C PHE A 274 20.30 -7.59 -6.01
N GLU A 275 21.00 -8.58 -5.45
CA GLU A 275 21.81 -9.54 -6.23
C GLU A 275 20.97 -10.34 -7.25
N LYS A 276 19.68 -10.54 -6.97
CA LYS A 276 18.74 -11.15 -7.92
C LYS A 276 18.17 -10.16 -8.94
N CYS A 277 18.07 -8.88 -8.58
CA CYS A 277 17.62 -7.81 -9.51
C CYS A 277 18.67 -7.46 -10.55
N VAL A 278 19.95 -7.57 -10.19
CA VAL A 278 21.08 -7.09 -11.01
C VAL A 278 21.97 -8.26 -11.40
N LYS A 279 22.02 -8.56 -12.70
CA LYS A 279 22.96 -9.54 -13.26
C LYS A 279 24.11 -8.81 -13.94
N ILE A 280 25.31 -8.93 -13.41
CA ILE A 280 26.52 -8.43 -14.06
C ILE A 280 26.94 -9.43 -15.13
N GLU A 281 26.83 -9.06 -16.41
CA GLU A 281 27.18 -9.94 -17.54
C GLU A 281 28.66 -9.86 -17.87
N GLU A 282 29.27 -8.67 -17.80
CA GLU A 282 30.67 -8.49 -18.14
C GLU A 282 31.33 -7.45 -17.21
N VAL A 283 32.57 -7.72 -16.81
CA VAL A 283 33.45 -6.78 -16.10
C VAL A 283 34.70 -6.60 -16.92
N SER A 284 34.84 -5.43 -17.55
CA SER A 284 36.10 -5.07 -18.24
C SER A 284 36.86 -4.02 -17.43
N ARG A 285 38.20 -4.16 -17.40
CA ARG A 285 39.14 -3.24 -16.75
C ARG A 285 40.13 -2.69 -17.75
N ASN A 286 40.34 -1.39 -17.75
CA ASN A 286 41.40 -0.74 -18.50
C ASN A 286 42.05 0.36 -17.64
N GLU A 287 43.04 1.06 -18.19
CA GLU A 287 43.75 2.13 -17.48
C GLU A 287 42.84 3.32 -17.08
N GLN A 288 41.64 3.43 -17.65
CA GLN A 288 40.68 4.50 -17.40
C GLN A 288 39.62 4.13 -16.36
N GLY A 289 39.50 2.84 -16.00
CA GLY A 289 38.54 2.38 -15.01
C GLY A 289 37.99 0.98 -15.19
N VAL A 290 36.84 0.74 -14.55
CA VAL A 290 36.10 -0.52 -14.62
C VAL A 290 34.76 -0.23 -15.30
N THR A 291 34.43 -1.03 -16.31
CA THR A 291 33.12 -0.99 -16.97
C THR A 291 32.35 -2.24 -16.58
N LEU A 292 31.10 -2.05 -16.12
CA LEU A 292 30.16 -3.12 -15.84
C LEU A 292 29.08 -3.12 -16.94
N SER A 293 28.79 -4.27 -17.51
CA SER A 293 27.65 -4.48 -18.37
C SER A 293 26.54 -5.13 -17.54
N ILE A 294 25.38 -4.48 -17.52
CA ILE A 294 24.17 -4.94 -16.83
C ILE A 294 23.08 -5.00 -17.90
N PRO A 295 22.35 -6.13 -18.06
CA PRO A 295 21.33 -6.30 -19.07
C PRO A 295 20.12 -5.41 -18.84
#